data_fb6c02361680b20eb728ce76d18d6140
#
_entry.id   fb6c02361680b20eb728ce76d18d6140
#
_cell.length_a   1.000
_cell.length_b   1.000
_cell.length_c   1.000
_cell.angle_alpha   90.00
_cell.angle_beta   90.00
_cell.angle_gamma   90.00
#
_symmetry.space_group_name_H-M   'P 1'
#
loop_
_entity.id
_entity.type
_entity.pdbx_description
1 polymer ?
#
loop_
_entity_poly.entity_id
_entity_poly.type
_entity_poly.pdbx_seq_one_letter_code
_entity_poly.pdbx_strand_id
1 'polypeptide(L)'
;MSSHTSAGSIYKQQDLKGMKVYPEHYVKILLLLGEKLVAQFDRFRVDYIMCGGTLLGAVRPPHKFIPGDYDLDFELLCTPGNRKRFFELVKHVRANPVGCGINCVLHLPTVVKFVPEMARELARRFGLNNPSIPNPTADVFITEPRRGGGHKIVGCQWPKWYYKAGEIFPLQTLAFSGLTWCAPNTPEKIFRRYYGKTWRIPEHYAWPTSSARTQ
;
A
#
# COMPACT_ATOMS: atom_id res chain seq x y z
N MET A 1 34.01 19.38 -13.74
CA MET A 1 33.83 18.02 -13.19
C MET A 1 33.13 18.17 -11.87
N SER A 2 31.82 18.13 -11.88
CA SER A 2 30.99 18.23 -10.67
C SER A 2 30.51 16.84 -10.28
N SER A 3 31.01 16.35 -9.14
CA SER A 3 30.63 15.10 -8.49
C SER A 3 29.21 15.23 -7.97
N HIS A 4 28.25 14.58 -8.63
CA HIS A 4 26.95 14.32 -8.03
C HIS A 4 27.13 13.27 -6.92
N THR A 5 27.17 13.74 -5.68
CA THR A 5 26.99 12.88 -4.51
C THR A 5 25.56 12.39 -4.50
N SER A 6 25.37 11.12 -4.87
CA SER A 6 24.10 10.41 -4.70
C SER A 6 23.76 10.39 -3.22
N ALA A 7 22.61 10.95 -2.86
CA ALA A 7 22.03 10.83 -1.52
C ALA A 7 21.92 9.35 -1.17
N GLY A 8 22.69 8.93 -0.15
CA GLY A 8 22.89 7.54 0.19
C GLY A 8 21.58 6.80 0.46
N SER A 9 21.40 5.68 -0.23
CA SER A 9 20.44 4.66 0.13
C SER A 9 20.76 4.20 1.56
N ILE A 10 19.82 4.34 2.48
CA ILE A 10 19.96 3.88 3.89
C ILE A 10 20.00 2.34 3.95
N TYR A 11 19.54 1.68 2.90
CA TYR A 11 19.73 0.24 2.71
C TYR A 11 21.15 -0.01 2.21
N LYS A 12 21.98 -0.68 2.99
CA LYS A 12 23.30 -1.11 2.53
C LYS A 12 23.13 -1.99 1.30
N GLN A 13 24.02 -1.86 0.34
CA GLN A 13 23.97 -2.67 -0.90
C GLN A 13 23.95 -4.18 -0.62
N GLN A 14 24.45 -4.61 0.55
CA GLN A 14 24.36 -5.98 1.06
C GLN A 14 22.94 -6.40 1.42
N ASP A 15 22.09 -5.46 1.92
CA ASP A 15 20.71 -5.73 2.32
C ASP A 15 19.79 -5.92 1.11
N LEU A 16 20.23 -5.51 -0.07
CA LEU A 16 19.49 -5.60 -1.34
C LEU A 16 19.93 -6.82 -2.18
N LYS A 17 20.93 -7.58 -1.73
CA LYS A 17 21.45 -8.73 -2.48
C LYS A 17 20.37 -9.80 -2.61
N GLY A 18 19.92 -10.03 -3.85
CA GLY A 18 18.84 -10.96 -4.17
C GLY A 18 17.42 -10.36 -4.14
N MET A 19 17.24 -9.09 -3.75
CA MET A 19 15.96 -8.41 -3.86
C MET A 19 15.76 -7.86 -5.27
N LYS A 20 14.55 -8.01 -5.80
CA LYS A 20 14.16 -7.37 -7.05
C LYS A 20 13.91 -5.88 -6.76
N VAL A 21 14.77 -5.02 -7.26
CA VAL A 21 14.61 -3.57 -7.14
C VAL A 21 13.94 -3.03 -8.40
N TYR A 22 12.82 -2.34 -8.24
CA TYR A 22 12.12 -1.73 -9.37
C TYR A 22 12.77 -0.39 -9.74
N PRO A 23 12.73 -0.02 -11.05
CA PRO A 23 13.27 1.25 -11.51
C PRO A 23 12.62 2.45 -10.80
N GLU A 24 13.37 3.56 -10.64
CA GLU A 24 12.87 4.76 -9.97
C GLU A 24 11.58 5.32 -10.61
N HIS A 25 11.49 5.26 -11.93
CA HIS A 25 10.27 5.70 -12.64
C HIS A 25 9.04 4.82 -12.32
N TYR A 26 9.23 3.53 -12.01
CA TYR A 26 8.15 2.66 -11.57
C TYR A 26 7.61 3.12 -10.21
N VAL A 27 8.49 3.42 -9.27
CA VAL A 27 8.12 3.95 -7.96
C VAL A 27 7.42 5.30 -8.09
N LYS A 28 7.89 6.19 -8.98
CA LYS A 28 7.21 7.46 -9.28
C LYS A 28 5.80 7.28 -9.81
N ILE A 29 5.57 6.28 -10.66
CA ILE A 29 4.22 5.95 -11.17
C ILE A 29 3.32 5.46 -10.03
N LEU A 30 3.82 4.60 -9.15
CA LEU A 30 3.07 4.16 -7.97
C LEU A 30 2.69 5.31 -7.05
N LEU A 31 3.63 6.22 -6.76
CA LEU A 31 3.36 7.38 -5.92
C LEU A 31 2.30 8.30 -6.54
N LEU A 32 2.40 8.56 -7.84
CA LEU A 32 1.39 9.33 -8.57
C LEU A 32 0.01 8.63 -8.53
N LEU A 33 -0.03 7.31 -8.68
CA LEU A 33 -1.25 6.51 -8.54
C LEU A 33 -1.85 6.70 -7.14
N GLY A 34 -1.02 6.61 -6.09
CA GLY A 34 -1.44 6.82 -4.71
C GLY A 34 -1.99 8.23 -4.46
N GLU A 35 -1.31 9.28 -4.95
CA GLU A 35 -1.82 10.67 -4.87
C GLU A 35 -3.19 10.81 -5.51
N LYS A 36 -3.36 10.29 -6.72
CA LYS A 36 -4.64 10.34 -7.44
C LYS A 36 -5.74 9.60 -6.70
N LEU A 37 -5.43 8.42 -6.15
CA LEU A 37 -6.39 7.64 -5.39
C LEU A 37 -6.78 8.33 -4.07
N VAL A 38 -5.81 8.86 -3.33
CA VAL A 38 -6.06 9.61 -2.09
C VAL A 38 -6.90 10.85 -2.36
N ALA A 39 -6.64 11.59 -3.45
CA ALA A 39 -7.50 12.70 -3.84
C ALA A 39 -8.96 12.28 -4.10
N GLN A 40 -9.19 11.04 -4.59
CA GLN A 40 -10.56 10.52 -4.69
C GLN A 40 -11.13 10.13 -3.32
N PHE A 41 -10.31 9.58 -2.40
CA PHE A 41 -10.75 9.33 -1.03
C PHE A 41 -11.24 10.61 -0.36
N ASP A 42 -10.46 11.69 -0.47
CA ASP A 42 -10.83 13.00 0.10
C ASP A 42 -12.11 13.53 -0.52
N ARG A 43 -12.23 13.52 -1.86
CA ARG A 43 -13.42 13.98 -2.60
C ARG A 43 -14.69 13.27 -2.18
N PHE A 44 -14.62 11.94 -1.97
CA PHE A 44 -15.76 11.11 -1.58
C PHE A 44 -15.88 10.93 -0.05
N ARG A 45 -15.00 11.58 0.73
CA ARG A 45 -14.94 11.47 2.19
C ARG A 45 -14.81 10.02 2.64
N VAL A 46 -13.95 9.26 1.96
CA VAL A 46 -13.65 7.87 2.28
C VAL A 46 -12.57 7.82 3.35
N ASP A 47 -12.89 7.18 4.47
CA ASP A 47 -11.94 6.96 5.56
C ASP A 47 -11.06 5.74 5.23
N TYR A 48 -9.76 5.94 5.21
CA TYR A 48 -8.77 4.92 4.85
C TYR A 48 -7.53 5.00 5.74
N ILE A 49 -6.71 3.97 5.72
CA ILE A 49 -5.34 3.96 6.26
C ILE A 49 -4.41 3.23 5.31
N MET A 50 -3.13 3.60 5.32
CA MET A 50 -2.08 2.76 4.76
C MET A 50 -2.03 1.42 5.51
N CYS A 51 -1.71 0.34 4.81
CA CYS A 51 -1.45 -0.98 5.41
C CYS A 51 -0.27 -1.68 4.72
N GLY A 52 -0.05 -2.95 4.99
CA GLY A 52 0.93 -3.78 4.29
C GLY A 52 2.32 -3.19 4.20
N GLY A 53 2.92 -3.34 3.04
CA GLY A 53 4.23 -2.81 2.68
C GLY A 53 4.28 -1.29 2.72
N THR A 54 3.22 -0.63 2.27
CA THR A 54 3.10 0.84 2.27
C THR A 54 3.22 1.41 3.69
N LEU A 55 2.45 0.87 4.65
CA LEU A 55 2.54 1.30 6.06
C LEU A 55 3.89 0.96 6.67
N LEU A 56 4.43 -0.20 6.36
CA LEU A 56 5.74 -0.62 6.87
C LEU A 56 6.86 0.31 6.38
N GLY A 57 6.82 0.71 5.11
CA GLY A 57 7.75 1.68 4.54
C GLY A 57 7.58 3.09 5.14
N ALA A 58 6.35 3.48 5.50
CA ALA A 58 6.09 4.76 6.17
C ALA A 58 6.63 4.79 7.61
N VAL A 59 6.62 3.66 8.32
CA VAL A 59 7.08 3.59 9.73
C VAL A 59 8.58 3.32 9.86
N ARG A 60 9.16 2.58 8.93
CA ARG A 60 10.61 2.30 8.93
C ARG A 60 11.39 3.48 8.34
N PRO A 61 12.47 3.94 8.96
CA PRO A 61 13.41 4.82 8.28
C PRO A 61 13.95 4.14 7.00
N PRO A 62 14.09 4.89 5.92
CA PRO A 62 13.96 6.33 5.70
C PRO A 62 12.55 6.84 5.35
N HIS A 63 11.49 6.16 5.73
CA HIS A 63 10.09 6.53 5.45
C HIS A 63 9.78 6.58 3.94
N LYS A 64 10.24 5.56 3.23
CA LYS A 64 10.18 5.44 1.78
C LYS A 64 9.62 4.10 1.34
N PHE A 65 9.33 4.01 0.06
CA PHE A 65 8.96 2.78 -0.61
C PHE A 65 10.00 1.68 -0.35
N ILE A 66 9.55 0.50 0.04
CA ILE A 66 10.44 -0.63 0.36
C ILE A 66 11.02 -1.18 -0.95
N PRO A 67 12.34 -1.34 -1.07
CA PRO A 67 12.92 -1.98 -2.24
C PRO A 67 12.34 -3.37 -2.44
N GLY A 68 11.92 -3.65 -3.68
CA GLY A 68 11.29 -4.93 -4.01
C GLY A 68 9.77 -4.99 -3.82
N ASP A 69 9.17 -4.01 -3.18
CA ASP A 69 7.72 -3.83 -3.15
C ASP A 69 7.24 -3.32 -4.52
N TYR A 70 6.02 -3.66 -4.94
CA TYR A 70 5.55 -3.39 -6.31
C TYR A 70 4.16 -2.78 -6.37
N ASP A 71 3.51 -2.57 -5.23
CA ASP A 71 2.16 -2.02 -5.13
C ASP A 71 2.04 -1.05 -3.95
N LEU A 72 0.88 -0.43 -3.84
CA LEU A 72 0.46 0.36 -2.70
C LEU A 72 -0.71 -0.33 -2.03
N ASP A 73 -0.67 -0.40 -0.71
CA ASP A 73 -1.67 -1.06 0.11
C ASP A 73 -2.44 -0.06 0.98
N PHE A 74 -3.76 -0.10 0.89
CA PHE A 74 -4.68 0.68 1.73
C PHE A 74 -5.76 -0.21 2.32
N GLU A 75 -6.25 0.12 3.49
CA GLU A 75 -7.44 -0.47 4.11
C GLU A 75 -8.57 0.55 4.21
N LEU A 76 -9.76 0.14 3.81
CA LEU A 76 -10.98 0.89 4.01
C LEU A 76 -11.41 0.77 5.48
N LEU A 77 -11.59 1.89 6.19
CA LEU A 77 -12.04 1.85 7.58
C LEU A 77 -13.51 1.44 7.72
N CYS A 78 -13.82 0.68 8.78
CA CYS A 78 -15.17 0.27 9.16
C CYS A 78 -15.94 1.40 9.88
N THR A 79 -16.01 2.60 9.28
CA THR A 79 -16.82 3.70 9.81
C THR A 79 -18.21 3.74 9.17
N PRO A 80 -19.22 4.30 9.85
CA PRO A 80 -20.57 4.35 9.31
C PRO A 80 -20.63 5.01 7.94
N GLY A 81 -21.28 4.36 6.98
CA GLY A 81 -21.45 4.85 5.61
C GLY A 81 -20.19 4.80 4.74
N ASN A 82 -19.02 4.52 5.29
CA ASN A 82 -17.75 4.56 4.55
C ASN A 82 -17.72 3.60 3.37
N ARG A 83 -18.19 2.37 3.58
CA ARG A 83 -18.28 1.36 2.50
C ARG A 83 -19.17 1.83 1.34
N LYS A 84 -20.27 2.51 1.62
CA LYS A 84 -21.16 3.07 0.59
C LYS A 84 -20.41 4.16 -0.21
N ARG A 85 -19.78 5.12 0.47
CA ARG A 85 -19.00 6.20 -0.16
C ARG A 85 -17.88 5.65 -1.03
N PHE A 86 -17.18 4.62 -0.56
CA PHE A 86 -16.13 3.95 -1.32
C PHE A 86 -16.66 3.32 -2.62
N PHE A 87 -17.81 2.64 -2.59
CA PHE A 87 -18.37 2.07 -3.82
C PHE A 87 -18.95 3.12 -4.76
N GLU A 88 -19.40 4.27 -4.26
CA GLU A 88 -19.74 5.43 -5.10
C GLU A 88 -18.48 5.98 -5.80
N LEU A 89 -17.35 6.07 -5.08
CA LEU A 89 -16.04 6.40 -5.66
C LEU A 89 -15.67 5.40 -6.77
N VAL A 90 -15.76 4.10 -6.52
CA VAL A 90 -15.43 3.06 -7.51
C VAL A 90 -16.27 3.22 -8.79
N LYS A 91 -17.58 3.47 -8.64
CA LYS A 91 -18.47 3.74 -9.78
C LYS A 91 -18.04 4.99 -10.55
N HIS A 92 -17.70 6.07 -9.83
CA HIS A 92 -17.24 7.32 -10.42
C HIS A 92 -15.93 7.14 -11.21
N VAL A 93 -14.95 6.48 -10.64
CA VAL A 93 -13.66 6.19 -11.30
C VAL A 93 -13.86 5.37 -12.57
N ARG A 94 -14.69 4.33 -12.52
CA ARG A 94 -15.00 3.50 -13.68
C ARG A 94 -15.71 4.27 -14.81
N ALA A 95 -16.56 5.20 -14.46
CA ALA A 95 -17.28 6.05 -15.42
C ALA A 95 -16.39 7.17 -15.99
N ASN A 96 -15.35 7.60 -15.28
CA ASN A 96 -14.51 8.73 -15.66
C ASN A 96 -13.01 8.48 -15.37
N PRO A 97 -12.40 7.42 -15.92
CA PRO A 97 -11.01 7.08 -15.61
C PRO A 97 -10.02 8.17 -16.03
N VAL A 98 -10.22 8.80 -17.19
CA VAL A 98 -9.37 9.89 -17.70
C VAL A 98 -9.41 11.08 -16.77
N GLY A 99 -10.60 11.54 -16.37
CA GLY A 99 -10.75 12.68 -15.46
C GLY A 99 -10.21 12.41 -14.05
N CYS A 100 -10.18 11.13 -13.61
CA CYS A 100 -9.59 10.73 -12.34
C CYS A 100 -8.08 10.44 -12.45
N GLY A 101 -7.55 10.19 -13.65
CA GLY A 101 -6.17 9.75 -13.91
C GLY A 101 -5.87 8.34 -13.39
N ILE A 102 -6.89 7.61 -12.96
CA ILE A 102 -6.83 6.23 -12.47
C ILE A 102 -8.01 5.41 -12.97
N ASN A 103 -7.85 4.10 -13.02
CA ASN A 103 -8.91 3.18 -13.38
C ASN A 103 -9.02 2.06 -12.33
N CYS A 104 -10.21 1.50 -12.17
CA CYS A 104 -10.48 0.34 -11.33
C CYS A 104 -10.54 -0.91 -12.20
N VAL A 105 -9.56 -1.81 -12.07
CA VAL A 105 -9.41 -3.00 -12.92
C VAL A 105 -9.89 -4.28 -12.28
N LEU A 106 -9.96 -4.35 -10.96
CA LEU A 106 -10.41 -5.52 -10.22
C LEU A 106 -11.30 -5.08 -9.06
N HIS A 107 -12.40 -5.78 -8.88
CA HIS A 107 -13.31 -5.61 -7.76
C HIS A 107 -13.74 -6.99 -7.26
N LEU A 108 -13.12 -7.40 -6.16
CA LEU A 108 -13.45 -8.62 -5.43
C LEU A 108 -14.10 -8.26 -4.08
N PRO A 109 -14.78 -9.20 -3.42
CA PRO A 109 -15.35 -8.95 -2.09
C PRO A 109 -14.35 -8.45 -1.04
N THR A 110 -13.06 -8.75 -1.23
CA THR A 110 -11.98 -8.51 -0.28
C THR A 110 -11.05 -7.37 -0.65
N VAL A 111 -10.91 -7.07 -1.96
CA VAL A 111 -9.97 -6.05 -2.46
C VAL A 111 -10.48 -5.40 -3.74
N VAL A 112 -10.23 -4.12 -3.86
CA VAL A 112 -10.43 -3.34 -5.10
C VAL A 112 -9.07 -2.84 -5.56
N LYS A 113 -8.70 -3.15 -6.81
CA LYS A 113 -7.41 -2.76 -7.41
C LYS A 113 -7.57 -1.58 -8.36
N PHE A 114 -6.73 -0.58 -8.15
CA PHE A 114 -6.63 0.58 -9.03
C PHE A 114 -5.30 0.55 -9.78
N VAL A 115 -5.31 1.11 -10.98
CA VAL A 115 -4.14 1.28 -11.84
C VAL A 115 -4.11 2.70 -12.38
N PRO A 116 -2.96 3.23 -12.84
CA PRO A 116 -2.94 4.46 -13.62
C PRO A 116 -3.85 4.32 -14.85
N GLU A 117 -4.59 5.37 -15.19
CA GLU A 117 -5.45 5.36 -16.39
C GLU A 117 -4.63 5.04 -17.65
N MET A 118 -3.44 5.62 -17.78
CA MET A 118 -2.50 5.37 -18.88
C MET A 118 -1.58 4.18 -18.66
N ALA A 119 -2.00 3.17 -17.86
CA ALA A 119 -1.12 2.05 -17.49
C ALA A 119 -0.46 1.37 -18.68
N ARG A 120 -1.19 1.13 -19.77
CA ARG A 120 -0.66 0.52 -21.00
C ARG A 120 0.37 1.41 -21.70
N GLU A 121 0.11 2.71 -21.78
CA GLU A 121 1.03 3.68 -22.38
C GLU A 121 2.30 3.83 -21.55
N LEU A 122 2.16 3.92 -20.22
CA LEU A 122 3.28 3.96 -19.29
C LEU A 122 4.11 2.67 -19.38
N ALA A 123 3.46 1.50 -19.45
CA ALA A 123 4.14 0.24 -19.62
C ALA A 123 4.98 0.20 -20.91
N ARG A 124 4.40 0.67 -22.04
CA ARG A 124 5.11 0.77 -23.31
C ARG A 124 6.27 1.77 -23.26
N ARG A 125 6.02 2.99 -22.77
CA ARG A 125 6.99 4.10 -22.73
C ARG A 125 8.19 3.81 -21.85
N PHE A 126 7.98 3.15 -20.72
CA PHE A 126 9.01 2.87 -19.72
C PHE A 126 9.49 1.41 -19.73
N GLY A 127 9.15 0.64 -20.78
CA GLY A 127 9.59 -0.75 -20.89
C GLY A 127 9.03 -1.68 -19.81
N LEU A 128 7.89 -1.33 -19.20
CA LEU A 128 7.23 -2.14 -18.16
C LEU A 128 6.46 -3.35 -18.75
N ASN A 129 6.47 -3.53 -20.06
CA ASN A 129 5.92 -4.73 -20.74
C ASN A 129 6.74 -6.01 -20.48
N ASN A 130 7.77 -5.93 -19.63
CA ASN A 130 8.50 -7.09 -19.20
C ASN A 130 7.61 -7.93 -18.26
N PRO A 131 7.35 -9.22 -18.56
CA PRO A 131 6.53 -10.10 -17.70
C PRO A 131 7.05 -10.20 -16.25
N SER A 132 8.33 -9.87 -16.07
CA SER A 132 8.94 -9.85 -14.74
C SER A 132 8.64 -8.59 -13.93
N ILE A 133 8.05 -7.55 -14.51
CA ILE A 133 7.67 -6.32 -13.82
C ILE A 133 6.14 -6.28 -13.74
N PRO A 134 5.53 -6.37 -12.55
CA PRO A 134 4.08 -6.27 -12.43
C PRO A 134 3.59 -4.88 -12.85
N ASN A 135 2.33 -4.78 -13.24
CA ASN A 135 1.73 -3.46 -13.46
C ASN A 135 1.63 -2.71 -12.14
N PRO A 136 1.90 -1.39 -12.12
CA PRO A 136 1.69 -0.58 -10.94
C PRO A 136 0.24 -0.66 -10.46
N THR A 137 0.00 -1.08 -9.22
CA THR A 137 -1.33 -1.18 -8.62
C THR A 137 -1.40 -0.50 -7.27
N ALA A 138 -2.59 -0.05 -6.92
CA ALA A 138 -2.94 0.31 -5.55
C ALA A 138 -4.13 -0.58 -5.12
N ASP A 139 -3.92 -1.32 -4.07
CA ASP A 139 -4.87 -2.28 -3.52
C ASP A 139 -5.61 -1.64 -2.35
N VAL A 140 -6.94 -1.64 -2.41
CA VAL A 140 -7.80 -1.17 -1.31
C VAL A 140 -8.53 -2.36 -0.73
N PHE A 141 -8.09 -2.81 0.44
CA PHE A 141 -8.68 -3.93 1.14
C PHE A 141 -9.96 -3.53 1.84
N ILE A 142 -11.01 -4.31 1.62
CA ILE A 142 -12.30 -4.15 2.30
C ILE A 142 -12.17 -4.74 3.70
N THR A 143 -12.57 -3.98 4.71
CA THR A 143 -12.52 -4.43 6.09
C THR A 143 -13.92 -4.70 6.65
N GLU A 144 -13.97 -5.50 7.72
CA GLU A 144 -15.18 -5.81 8.49
C GLU A 144 -14.92 -5.61 9.99
N PRO A 145 -15.96 -5.32 10.78
CA PRO A 145 -15.83 -5.23 12.23
C PRO A 145 -15.35 -6.55 12.83
N ARG A 146 -14.53 -6.44 13.88
CA ARG A 146 -14.02 -7.58 14.63
C ARG A 146 -14.75 -7.71 15.97
N ARG A 147 -15.00 -8.96 16.43
CA ARG A 147 -15.47 -9.21 17.81
C ARG A 147 -14.49 -8.58 18.81
N GLY A 148 -15.02 -7.83 19.76
CA GLY A 148 -14.21 -7.10 20.75
C GLY A 148 -13.65 -5.76 20.25
N GLY A 149 -14.18 -5.27 19.12
CA GLY A 149 -13.81 -3.97 18.54
C GLY A 149 -12.60 -4.04 17.60
N GLY A 150 -12.42 -2.94 16.86
CA GLY A 150 -11.44 -2.87 15.78
C GLY A 150 -11.95 -3.47 14.47
N HIS A 151 -11.05 -3.74 13.53
CA HIS A 151 -11.39 -4.34 12.25
C HIS A 151 -10.34 -5.33 11.74
N LYS A 152 -10.70 -6.09 10.73
CA LYS A 152 -9.83 -6.97 9.95
C LYS A 152 -10.23 -6.91 8.47
N ILE A 153 -9.34 -7.30 7.59
CA ILE A 153 -9.64 -7.43 6.16
C ILE A 153 -10.63 -8.58 5.96
N VAL A 154 -11.66 -8.37 5.14
CA VAL A 154 -12.67 -9.38 4.79
C VAL A 154 -11.98 -10.58 4.13
N GLY A 155 -12.28 -11.79 4.59
CA GLY A 155 -11.70 -13.01 4.02
C GLY A 155 -10.17 -13.11 4.12
N CYS A 156 -9.56 -12.31 5.00
CA CYS A 156 -8.10 -12.27 5.14
C CYS A 156 -7.54 -13.62 5.57
N GLN A 157 -6.61 -14.15 4.79
CA GLN A 157 -5.86 -15.36 5.09
C GLN A 157 -4.72 -15.13 6.09
N TRP A 158 -4.53 -13.88 6.56
CA TRP A 158 -3.50 -13.49 7.50
C TRP A 158 -4.10 -13.33 8.91
N PRO A 159 -4.18 -14.37 9.72
CA PRO A 159 -4.95 -14.37 10.97
C PRO A 159 -4.44 -13.38 12.02
N LYS A 160 -3.16 -12.97 11.91
CA LYS A 160 -2.53 -12.00 12.81
C LYS A 160 -2.69 -10.55 12.32
N TRP A 161 -3.15 -10.31 11.07
CA TRP A 161 -3.35 -8.98 10.51
C TRP A 161 -4.76 -8.48 10.85
N TYR A 162 -4.85 -7.77 11.93
CA TYR A 162 -6.07 -7.11 12.41
C TYR A 162 -5.73 -5.96 13.33
N TYR A 163 -6.66 -5.05 13.52
CA TYR A 163 -6.57 -3.96 14.48
C TYR A 163 -7.51 -4.20 15.65
N LYS A 164 -7.01 -3.95 16.87
CA LYS A 164 -7.84 -3.89 18.07
C LYS A 164 -8.48 -2.51 18.19
N ALA A 165 -9.53 -2.41 19.02
CA ALA A 165 -10.05 -1.11 19.42
C ALA A 165 -8.93 -0.25 20.00
N GLY A 166 -8.85 1.02 19.60
CA GLY A 166 -7.81 1.96 20.03
C GLY A 166 -6.45 1.82 19.32
N GLU A 167 -6.23 0.78 18.49
CA GLU A 167 -5.04 0.72 17.63
C GLU A 167 -5.18 1.57 16.36
N ILE A 168 -6.44 1.89 15.97
CA ILE A 168 -6.76 2.66 14.77
C ILE A 168 -6.86 4.15 15.09
N PHE A 169 -7.69 4.51 16.08
CA PHE A 169 -8.01 5.89 16.41
C PHE A 169 -7.29 6.40 17.66
N PRO A 170 -6.97 7.72 17.71
CA PRO A 170 -7.13 8.69 16.63
C PRO A 170 -6.22 8.36 15.45
N LEU A 171 -6.67 8.63 14.22
CA LEU A 171 -5.78 8.48 13.06
C LEU A 171 -4.61 9.46 13.18
N GLN A 172 -3.46 9.04 12.69
CA GLN A 172 -2.31 9.90 12.46
C GLN A 172 -2.01 10.00 10.96
N THR A 173 -1.13 10.89 10.60
CA THR A 173 -0.56 10.98 9.26
C THR A 173 0.92 10.66 9.32
N LEU A 174 1.42 9.89 8.37
CA LEU A 174 2.83 9.54 8.27
C LEU A 174 3.39 9.96 6.91
N ALA A 175 4.62 10.44 6.93
CA ALA A 175 5.37 10.69 5.71
C ALA A 175 5.74 9.37 5.04
N PHE A 176 5.56 9.31 3.73
CA PHE A 176 5.92 8.17 2.89
C PHE A 176 6.40 8.66 1.52
N SER A 177 7.66 8.49 1.24
CA SER A 177 8.27 8.88 -0.04
C SER A 177 7.98 10.33 -0.49
N GLY A 178 7.92 11.27 0.45
CA GLY A 178 7.62 12.68 0.20
C GLY A 178 6.13 13.05 0.21
N LEU A 179 5.24 12.07 0.35
CA LEU A 179 3.80 12.26 0.52
C LEU A 179 3.42 12.08 1.99
N THR A 180 2.19 12.47 2.34
CA THR A 180 1.66 12.30 3.70
C THR A 180 0.27 11.67 3.62
N TRP A 181 0.11 10.48 4.22
CA TRP A 181 -1.12 9.72 4.16
C TRP A 181 -1.60 9.26 5.52
N CYS A 182 -2.88 8.90 5.62
CA CYS A 182 -3.50 8.43 6.86
C CYS A 182 -2.91 7.08 7.30
N ALA A 183 -2.68 6.97 8.59
CA ALA A 183 -2.15 5.77 9.24
C ALA A 183 -2.90 5.48 10.55
N PRO A 184 -2.88 4.22 11.02
CA PRO A 184 -3.45 3.88 12.33
C PRO A 184 -2.64 4.52 13.47
N ASN A 185 -3.26 4.65 14.64
CA ASN A 185 -2.65 5.27 15.83
C ASN A 185 -1.36 4.56 16.28
N THR A 186 -1.34 3.24 16.28
CA THR A 186 -0.21 2.45 16.80
C THR A 186 0.22 1.34 15.83
N PRO A 187 0.80 1.68 14.66
CA PRO A 187 1.16 0.70 13.63
C PRO A 187 2.16 -0.36 14.11
N GLU A 188 3.03 0.00 15.08
CA GLU A 188 4.02 -0.92 15.62
C GLU A 188 3.39 -2.13 16.33
N LYS A 189 2.20 -1.99 16.91
CA LYS A 189 1.51 -3.10 17.58
C LYS A 189 1.09 -4.18 16.58
N ILE A 190 0.59 -3.77 15.39
CA ILE A 190 0.24 -4.72 14.34
C ILE A 190 1.51 -5.36 13.74
N PHE A 191 2.56 -4.57 13.49
CA PHE A 191 3.81 -5.12 12.96
C PHE A 191 4.47 -6.11 13.92
N ARG A 192 4.51 -5.79 15.21
CA ARG A 192 5.03 -6.73 16.23
C ARG A 192 4.21 -8.02 16.30
N ARG A 193 2.90 -7.92 16.14
CA ARG A 193 1.99 -9.08 16.15
C ARG A 193 2.16 -9.93 14.90
N TYR A 194 2.33 -9.31 13.73
CA TYR A 194 2.40 -9.97 12.45
C TYR A 194 3.80 -10.46 12.10
N TYR A 195 4.80 -9.58 12.22
CA TYR A 195 6.20 -9.87 11.83
C TYR A 195 7.11 -10.24 13.00
N GLY A 196 6.64 -10.16 14.26
CA GLY A 196 7.47 -10.44 15.44
C GLY A 196 8.30 -9.24 15.90
N LYS A 197 9.27 -9.52 16.81
CA LYS A 197 10.06 -8.47 17.47
C LYS A 197 11.05 -7.77 16.52
N THR A 198 11.48 -8.45 15.48
CA THR A 198 12.48 -7.97 14.50
C THR A 198 11.89 -7.17 13.36
N TRP A 199 10.60 -6.86 13.39
CA TRP A 199 9.88 -6.18 12.30
C TRP A 199 10.56 -4.90 11.78
N ARG A 200 11.38 -4.23 12.60
CA ARG A 200 12.13 -3.02 12.20
C ARG A 200 13.34 -3.33 11.34
N ILE A 201 13.86 -4.55 11.40
CA ILE A 201 15.04 -4.97 10.64
C ILE A 201 14.54 -5.43 9.28
N PRO A 202 15.02 -4.85 8.16
CA PRO A 202 14.73 -5.38 6.84
C PRO A 202 15.35 -6.79 6.74
N GLU A 203 14.52 -7.81 6.77
CA GLU A 203 14.94 -9.17 6.46
C GLU A 203 14.65 -9.41 4.98
N HIS A 204 15.43 -10.28 4.34
CA HIS A 204 15.13 -10.73 2.99
C HIS A 204 13.77 -11.45 3.01
N TYR A 205 12.72 -10.75 2.60
CA TYR A 205 11.41 -11.34 2.51
C TYR A 205 11.32 -12.26 1.29
N ALA A 206 11.56 -13.55 1.53
CA ALA A 206 10.76 -14.52 0.83
C ALA A 206 9.39 -14.50 1.46
N TRP A 207 8.32 -14.20 0.70
CA TRP A 207 6.95 -14.42 1.15
C TRP A 207 6.88 -15.80 1.80
N PRO A 208 6.29 -15.95 3.00
CA PRO A 208 6.14 -17.30 3.56
C PRO A 208 5.40 -18.12 2.51
N THR A 209 6.08 -19.09 1.94
CA THR A 209 5.44 -20.09 1.10
C THR A 209 4.33 -20.73 1.91
N SER A 210 3.27 -21.19 1.27
CA SER A 210 2.05 -21.72 1.93
C SER A 210 2.30 -22.76 3.03
N SER A 211 3.48 -23.37 3.07
CA SER A 211 3.92 -24.34 4.08
C SER A 211 4.34 -23.73 5.43
N ALA A 212 4.66 -22.43 5.50
CA ALA A 212 5.07 -21.77 6.76
C ALA A 212 3.87 -21.16 7.54
N ARG A 213 2.63 -21.38 7.10
CA ARG A 213 1.40 -20.78 7.67
C ARG A 213 0.76 -21.62 8.77
N THR A 214 1.34 -22.73 9.16
CA THR A 214 0.77 -23.71 10.12
C THR A 214 1.61 -23.91 11.38
N GLN A 215 2.33 -22.88 11.85
CA GLN A 215 2.92 -22.93 13.20
C GLN A 215 2.46 -21.77 14.08
#